data_619e84e01eddb935982e981c4ddd9007
#
_entry.id   619e84e01eddb935982e981c4ddd9007
#
_cell.length_a   1.000
_cell.length_b   1.000
_cell.length_c   1.000
_cell.angle_alpha   90.00
_cell.angle_beta   90.00
_cell.angle_gamma   90.00
#
_symmetry.space_group_name_H-M   'P 1'
#
loop_
_entity.id
_entity.type
_entity.pdbx_description
1 polymer ?
#
loop_
_entity_poly.entity_id
_entity_poly.type
_entity_poly.pdbx_seq_one_letter_code
_entity_poly.pdbx_strand_id
1 'polypeptide(L)'
;MNSQIFKIINKNNLIKTINNFNKCYYSTSIKKPSSFNKSQNIFDKPLRRVFFNVPGSDRRKIDKAIALSDKIDSIVLDIEDGVAINKKEEAREMIKKSVVEDSFGKAELLVRVNSVDSGLLEADIDMIAKIPTYIDGIVIPKVEHPYHLHYITLLLREKCGDKNAANLKFMACVESAISVINLKDICNYSLGTDTPSQLNALIFASEDYCADTGITRTPSATELLYARSSVVNHAVAHGLQAIDMVCINYKDQEALKKETLEGVHLGFHGKQAIHPNQIEIINDCFRPSLEKFRFASKIVEENEIHQSQGKGAFEIDGKMIDMPMVKWAKKVLSIETFYPPREEEEDQ
;
A
#
# COMPACT_ATOMS: atom_id res chain seq x y z
N MET A 1 22.40 -29.12 21.07
CA MET A 1 22.64 -28.11 22.13
C MET A 1 23.14 -26.76 21.59
N ASN A 2 23.95 -26.74 20.52
CA ASN A 2 24.51 -25.48 20.00
C ASN A 2 23.54 -24.56 19.22
N SER A 3 22.46 -25.07 18.60
CA SER A 3 21.55 -24.25 17.82
C SER A 3 20.59 -23.38 18.66
N GLN A 4 20.24 -23.85 19.86
CA GLN A 4 19.39 -23.08 20.78
C GLN A 4 20.17 -21.97 21.50
N ILE A 5 21.46 -22.19 21.79
CA ILE A 5 22.31 -21.18 22.42
C ILE A 5 22.60 -20.04 21.43
N PHE A 6 22.80 -20.33 20.15
CA PHE A 6 22.95 -19.30 19.10
C PHE A 6 21.69 -18.46 18.90
N LYS A 7 20.50 -19.07 18.96
CA LYS A 7 19.21 -18.34 18.91
C LYS A 7 19.01 -17.41 20.12
N ILE A 8 19.42 -17.82 21.31
CA ILE A 8 19.34 -17.03 22.54
C ILE A 8 20.33 -15.86 22.51
N ILE A 9 21.54 -16.07 22.00
CA ILE A 9 22.57 -15.02 21.88
C ILE A 9 22.13 -13.96 20.85
N ASN A 10 21.54 -14.35 19.73
CA ASN A 10 21.00 -13.42 18.74
C ASN A 10 19.80 -12.63 19.28
N LYS A 11 18.89 -13.29 20.01
CA LYS A 11 17.74 -12.63 20.63
C LYS A 11 18.17 -11.60 21.70
N ASN A 12 19.19 -11.92 22.49
CA ASN A 12 19.74 -11.00 23.49
C ASN A 12 20.53 -9.83 22.89
N ASN A 13 21.22 -10.04 21.78
CA ASN A 13 21.86 -8.96 21.03
C ASN A 13 20.84 -8.09 20.34
N LEU A 14 19.77 -8.67 19.79
CA LEU A 14 18.65 -7.94 19.20
C LEU A 14 17.96 -7.05 20.25
N ILE A 15 17.66 -7.60 21.45
CA ILE A 15 17.06 -6.84 22.56
C ILE A 15 18.03 -5.73 23.04
N LYS A 16 19.33 -5.94 23.08
CA LYS A 16 20.31 -4.90 23.40
C LYS A 16 20.36 -3.82 22.31
N THR A 17 20.27 -4.19 21.05
CA THR A 17 20.25 -3.25 19.92
C THR A 17 18.94 -2.45 19.94
N ILE A 18 17.80 -3.09 20.20
CA ILE A 18 16.48 -2.45 20.37
C ILE A 18 16.49 -1.49 21.57
N ASN A 19 17.04 -1.91 22.70
CA ASN A 19 17.13 -1.06 23.91
C ASN A 19 18.07 0.12 23.73
N ASN A 20 19.17 -0.03 23.00
CA ASN A 20 20.07 1.06 22.64
C ASN A 20 19.42 2.01 21.63
N PHE A 21 18.64 1.49 20.68
CA PHE A 21 17.88 2.27 19.71
C PHE A 21 16.77 3.07 20.39
N ASN A 22 15.98 2.45 21.27
CA ASN A 22 14.99 3.16 22.08
C ASN A 22 15.61 4.25 22.95
N LYS A 23 16.77 4.00 23.54
CA LYS A 23 17.52 5.00 24.31
C LYS A 23 18.00 6.17 23.44
N CYS A 24 18.42 5.90 22.23
CA CYS A 24 18.84 6.93 21.24
C CYS A 24 17.63 7.69 20.69
N TYR A 25 16.52 7.01 20.41
CA TYR A 25 15.29 7.59 19.85
C TYR A 25 14.57 8.52 20.85
N TYR A 26 14.54 8.17 22.15
CA TYR A 26 13.92 8.97 23.20
C TYR A 26 14.88 10.01 23.82
N SER A 27 16.19 9.92 23.59
CA SER A 27 17.18 10.85 24.14
C SER A 27 17.58 11.99 23.19
N THR A 28 17.31 11.86 21.91
CA THR A 28 17.50 12.96 20.96
C THR A 28 16.28 13.85 21.00
N SER A 29 16.40 15.00 21.65
CA SER A 29 15.47 16.12 21.53
C SER A 29 15.11 16.30 20.04
N ILE A 30 13.82 16.17 19.73
CA ILE A 30 13.25 16.32 18.41
C ILE A 30 13.74 17.63 17.80
N LYS A 31 14.80 17.59 16.99
CA LYS A 31 15.06 18.66 16.05
C LYS A 31 13.87 18.69 15.12
N LYS A 32 13.15 19.81 15.07
CA LYS A 32 12.10 20.02 14.06
C LYS A 32 12.67 19.59 12.72
N PRO A 33 12.00 18.70 11.97
CA PRO A 33 12.48 18.31 10.66
C PRO A 33 12.68 19.57 9.83
N SER A 34 13.89 19.77 9.35
CA SER A 34 14.22 20.84 8.44
C SER A 34 13.40 20.62 7.18
N SER A 35 12.45 21.51 6.92
CA SER A 35 11.58 21.56 5.74
C SER A 35 10.95 20.21 5.37
N PHE A 36 9.65 20.08 5.66
CA PHE A 36 8.78 19.15 4.94
C PHE A 36 9.07 19.31 3.46
N ASN A 37 9.73 18.33 2.86
CA ASN A 37 9.84 18.25 1.42
C ASN A 37 8.45 17.91 0.88
N LYS A 38 7.59 18.92 0.75
CA LYS A 38 6.25 18.86 0.13
C LYS A 38 6.29 18.47 -1.35
N SER A 39 7.44 18.08 -1.88
CA SER A 39 7.65 17.95 -3.32
C SER A 39 7.58 16.53 -3.88
N GLN A 40 7.33 15.51 -3.08
CA GLN A 40 6.86 14.25 -3.68
C GLN A 40 5.35 14.32 -3.81
N ASN A 41 4.92 14.75 -4.99
CA ASN A 41 3.52 14.74 -5.34
C ASN A 41 3.05 13.28 -5.30
N ILE A 42 2.00 12.98 -4.53
CA ILE A 42 1.43 11.62 -4.42
C ILE A 42 1.01 11.08 -5.80
N PHE A 43 0.86 12.00 -6.78
CA PHE A 43 0.49 11.72 -8.17
C PHE A 43 1.66 11.28 -9.06
N ASP A 44 2.92 11.44 -8.59
CA ASP A 44 4.10 10.91 -9.28
C ASP A 44 4.33 9.43 -8.94
N LYS A 45 3.47 8.85 -8.09
CA LYS A 45 3.51 7.43 -7.71
C LYS A 45 2.69 6.59 -8.69
N PRO A 46 3.09 5.33 -8.92
CA PRO A 46 2.30 4.42 -9.74
C PRO A 46 0.88 4.26 -9.16
N LEU A 47 -0.09 4.04 -10.02
CA LEU A 47 -1.44 3.71 -9.58
C LEU A 47 -1.44 2.34 -8.88
N ARG A 48 -2.27 2.20 -7.85
CA ARG A 48 -2.46 0.95 -7.10
C ARG A 48 -3.93 0.73 -6.79
N ARG A 49 -4.83 0.94 -7.79
CA ARG A 49 -6.28 0.77 -7.62
C ARG A 49 -6.62 -0.67 -7.28
N VAL A 50 -6.11 -1.60 -8.08
CA VAL A 50 -6.24 -3.03 -7.85
C VAL A 50 -4.96 -3.58 -7.23
N PHE A 51 -5.04 -3.97 -5.97
CA PHE A 51 -3.97 -4.60 -5.22
C PHE A 51 -4.29 -6.09 -5.06
N PHE A 52 -3.84 -6.92 -6.01
CA PHE A 52 -4.31 -8.28 -6.19
C PHE A 52 -3.43 -9.30 -5.46
N ASN A 53 -4.00 -9.93 -4.41
CA ASN A 53 -3.32 -10.94 -3.60
C ASN A 53 -3.46 -12.34 -4.23
N VAL A 54 -2.33 -13.02 -4.43
CA VAL A 54 -2.22 -14.33 -5.08
C VAL A 54 -1.40 -15.28 -4.22
N PRO A 55 -1.96 -16.41 -3.73
CA PRO A 55 -1.18 -17.40 -2.98
C PRO A 55 0.04 -17.89 -3.78
N GLY A 56 1.24 -17.71 -3.23
CA GLY A 56 2.51 -18.06 -3.89
C GLY A 56 2.74 -19.56 -4.07
N SER A 57 1.95 -20.39 -3.42
CA SER A 57 2.00 -21.85 -3.54
C SER A 57 1.07 -22.44 -4.60
N ASP A 58 0.34 -21.61 -5.39
CA ASP A 58 -0.60 -22.08 -6.41
C ASP A 58 -0.23 -21.52 -7.79
N ARG A 59 0.48 -22.34 -8.58
CA ARG A 59 0.93 -21.97 -9.93
C ARG A 59 -0.22 -21.52 -10.83
N ARG A 60 -1.38 -22.17 -10.78
CA ARG A 60 -2.53 -21.81 -11.63
C ARG A 60 -3.06 -20.43 -11.32
N LYS A 61 -3.03 -20.02 -10.04
CA LYS A 61 -3.44 -18.67 -9.64
C LYS A 61 -2.41 -17.63 -10.07
N ILE A 62 -1.12 -17.95 -10.02
CA ILE A 62 -0.04 -17.10 -10.54
C ILE A 62 -0.22 -16.93 -12.07
N ASP A 63 -0.42 -18.01 -12.82
CA ASP A 63 -0.67 -17.94 -14.27
C ASP A 63 -1.90 -17.10 -14.61
N LYS A 64 -2.95 -17.20 -13.81
CA LYS A 64 -4.15 -16.38 -13.97
C LYS A 64 -3.89 -14.90 -13.69
N ALA A 65 -3.07 -14.57 -12.70
CA ALA A 65 -2.67 -13.18 -12.42
C ALA A 65 -1.81 -12.61 -13.56
N ILE A 66 -0.89 -13.39 -14.10
CA ILE A 66 -0.07 -13.03 -15.26
C ILE A 66 -0.97 -12.73 -16.48
N ALA A 67 -1.94 -13.61 -16.76
CA ALA A 67 -2.88 -13.42 -17.86
C ALA A 67 -3.80 -12.18 -17.72
N LEU A 68 -3.92 -11.63 -16.51
CA LEU A 68 -4.73 -10.45 -16.20
C LEU A 68 -3.88 -9.22 -15.85
N SER A 69 -2.55 -9.31 -15.99
CA SER A 69 -1.62 -8.27 -15.53
C SER A 69 -1.88 -6.89 -16.14
N ASP A 70 -2.38 -6.82 -17.35
CA ASP A 70 -2.74 -5.54 -18.01
C ASP A 70 -3.92 -4.80 -17.33
N LYS A 71 -4.70 -5.53 -16.51
CA LYS A 71 -5.84 -4.99 -15.76
C LYS A 71 -5.55 -4.80 -14.27
N ILE A 72 -4.35 -5.14 -13.81
CA ILE A 72 -3.95 -5.12 -12.41
C ILE A 72 -2.81 -4.12 -12.22
N ASP A 73 -2.96 -3.21 -11.25
CA ASP A 73 -1.91 -2.23 -10.96
C ASP A 73 -0.79 -2.84 -10.10
N SER A 74 -1.12 -3.67 -9.11
CA SER A 74 -0.14 -4.37 -8.26
C SER A 74 -0.53 -5.84 -8.05
N ILE A 75 0.39 -6.74 -8.36
CA ILE A 75 0.27 -8.18 -8.09
C ILE A 75 1.10 -8.51 -6.86
N VAL A 76 0.49 -9.14 -5.87
CA VAL A 76 1.12 -9.55 -4.61
C VAL A 76 1.20 -11.05 -4.55
N LEU A 77 2.41 -11.60 -4.67
CA LEU A 77 2.66 -13.02 -4.45
C LEU A 77 2.80 -13.28 -2.96
N ASP A 78 1.87 -14.01 -2.39
CA ASP A 78 1.73 -14.17 -0.94
C ASP A 78 2.46 -15.40 -0.41
N ILE A 79 3.26 -15.21 0.65
CA ILE A 79 3.88 -16.31 1.42
C ILE A 79 3.27 -16.38 2.83
N GLU A 80 2.44 -15.40 3.21
CA GLU A 80 1.89 -15.27 4.56
C GLU A 80 0.59 -16.09 4.71
N ASP A 81 -0.49 -15.54 5.18
CA ASP A 81 -1.72 -16.26 5.58
C ASP A 81 -2.44 -16.98 4.43
N GLY A 82 -2.23 -16.56 3.18
CA GLY A 82 -2.73 -17.28 2.00
C GLY A 82 -2.02 -18.60 1.70
N VAL A 83 -0.98 -18.97 2.46
CA VAL A 83 -0.18 -20.18 2.25
C VAL A 83 -0.06 -20.99 3.55
N ALA A 84 -0.48 -22.25 3.52
CA ALA A 84 -0.36 -23.14 4.68
C ALA A 84 1.11 -23.28 5.13
N ILE A 85 1.32 -23.48 6.43
CA ILE A 85 2.67 -23.48 7.04
C ILE A 85 3.60 -24.53 6.41
N ASN A 86 3.09 -25.69 6.06
CA ASN A 86 3.83 -26.78 5.41
C ASN A 86 4.07 -26.55 3.91
N LYS A 87 3.55 -25.46 3.34
CA LYS A 87 3.71 -25.06 1.93
C LYS A 87 4.57 -23.79 1.75
N LYS A 88 5.06 -23.22 2.83
CA LYS A 88 5.85 -21.98 2.78
C LYS A 88 7.11 -22.12 1.92
N GLU A 89 7.83 -23.24 2.06
CA GLU A 89 9.06 -23.47 1.27
C GLU A 89 8.72 -23.67 -0.22
N GLU A 90 7.68 -24.44 -0.52
CA GLU A 90 7.19 -24.61 -1.89
C GLU A 90 6.79 -23.27 -2.52
N ALA A 91 6.15 -22.38 -1.73
CA ALA A 91 5.78 -21.04 -2.18
C ALA A 91 7.00 -20.18 -2.48
N ARG A 92 8.05 -20.18 -1.62
CA ARG A 92 9.30 -19.46 -1.88
C ARG A 92 9.94 -19.87 -3.19
N GLU A 93 10.09 -21.19 -3.42
CA GLU A 93 10.70 -21.70 -4.65
C GLU A 93 9.82 -21.40 -5.88
N MET A 94 8.50 -21.51 -5.77
CA MET A 94 7.57 -21.20 -6.86
C MET A 94 7.62 -19.71 -7.21
N ILE A 95 7.58 -18.82 -6.23
CA ILE A 95 7.70 -17.37 -6.44
C ILE A 95 9.03 -17.05 -7.11
N LYS A 96 10.15 -17.54 -6.53
CA LYS A 96 11.48 -17.30 -7.09
C LYS A 96 11.57 -17.71 -8.55
N LYS A 97 11.02 -18.88 -8.90
CA LYS A 97 10.98 -19.37 -10.28
C LYS A 97 10.12 -18.47 -11.16
N SER A 98 8.89 -18.17 -10.72
CA SER A 98 7.93 -17.42 -11.51
C SER A 98 8.41 -16.01 -11.84
N VAL A 99 9.02 -15.29 -10.89
CA VAL A 99 9.46 -13.90 -11.13
C VAL A 99 10.68 -13.81 -12.05
N VAL A 100 11.44 -14.89 -12.19
CA VAL A 100 12.61 -14.96 -13.09
C VAL A 100 12.20 -15.43 -14.50
N GLU A 101 11.27 -16.38 -14.60
CA GLU A 101 10.91 -17.04 -15.85
C GLU A 101 9.72 -16.40 -16.56
N ASP A 102 8.81 -15.75 -15.84
CA ASP A 102 7.56 -15.21 -16.38
C ASP A 102 7.59 -13.68 -16.46
N SER A 103 6.68 -13.13 -17.27
CA SER A 103 6.45 -11.68 -17.38
C SER A 103 5.13 -11.29 -16.73
N PHE A 104 5.18 -10.38 -15.77
CA PHE A 104 4.01 -9.81 -15.11
C PHE A 104 3.53 -8.49 -15.77
N GLY A 105 3.93 -8.26 -17.03
CA GLY A 105 3.50 -7.10 -17.79
C GLY A 105 3.98 -5.77 -17.18
N LYS A 106 3.05 -4.83 -17.02
CA LYS A 106 3.32 -3.51 -16.40
C LYS A 106 2.90 -3.44 -14.94
N ALA A 107 2.32 -4.51 -14.39
CA ALA A 107 1.91 -4.55 -13.00
C ALA A 107 3.10 -4.43 -12.05
N GLU A 108 2.97 -3.64 -10.98
CA GLU A 108 3.93 -3.61 -9.90
C GLU A 108 3.95 -5.00 -9.22
N LEU A 109 5.10 -5.62 -9.14
CA LEU A 109 5.25 -6.97 -8.60
C LEU A 109 5.77 -6.93 -7.17
N LEU A 110 4.96 -7.41 -6.23
CA LEU A 110 5.23 -7.40 -4.81
C LEU A 110 5.21 -8.82 -4.24
N VAL A 111 5.95 -9.03 -3.15
CA VAL A 111 5.90 -10.28 -2.38
C VAL A 111 5.45 -9.97 -0.96
N ARG A 112 4.39 -10.63 -0.47
CA ARG A 112 4.01 -10.56 0.94
C ARG A 112 4.79 -11.61 1.71
N VAL A 113 5.65 -11.13 2.62
CA VAL A 113 6.48 -11.95 3.49
C VAL A 113 5.75 -12.32 4.78
N ASN A 114 6.27 -13.28 5.53
CA ASN A 114 5.77 -13.55 6.88
C ASN A 114 6.12 -12.42 7.85
N SER A 115 5.33 -12.27 8.92
CA SER A 115 5.56 -11.22 9.92
C SER A 115 6.90 -11.39 10.66
N VAL A 116 7.39 -10.28 11.23
CA VAL A 116 8.67 -10.25 11.97
C VAL A 116 8.70 -11.30 13.10
N ASP A 117 7.59 -11.45 13.80
CA ASP A 117 7.49 -12.35 14.98
C ASP A 117 7.15 -13.81 14.64
N SER A 118 6.92 -14.13 13.36
CA SER A 118 6.55 -15.48 12.90
C SER A 118 7.68 -16.52 13.03
N GLY A 119 8.93 -16.07 13.07
CA GLY A 119 10.11 -16.93 12.95
C GLY A 119 10.36 -17.48 11.55
N LEU A 120 9.60 -17.02 10.54
CA LEU A 120 9.69 -17.44 9.14
C LEU A 120 10.27 -16.35 8.22
N LEU A 121 10.31 -15.10 8.70
CA LEU A 121 10.73 -13.94 7.92
C LEU A 121 12.14 -14.08 7.33
N GLU A 122 13.11 -14.57 8.10
CA GLU A 122 14.50 -14.66 7.63
C GLU A 122 14.62 -15.53 6.36
N ALA A 123 13.87 -16.64 6.29
CA ALA A 123 13.84 -17.48 5.10
C ALA A 123 13.19 -16.78 3.89
N ASP A 124 12.17 -15.94 4.14
CA ASP A 124 11.56 -15.11 3.09
C ASP A 124 12.56 -14.08 2.57
N ILE A 125 13.27 -13.39 3.47
CA ILE A 125 14.30 -12.41 3.08
C ILE A 125 15.47 -13.08 2.35
N ASP A 126 15.87 -14.29 2.76
CA ASP A 126 16.89 -15.08 2.02
C ASP A 126 16.44 -15.40 0.58
N MET A 127 15.15 -15.64 0.36
CA MET A 127 14.58 -15.81 -0.98
C MET A 127 14.56 -14.47 -1.74
N ILE A 128 14.05 -13.38 -1.13
CA ILE A 128 14.01 -12.04 -1.72
C ILE A 128 15.41 -11.58 -2.14
N ALA A 129 16.44 -11.85 -1.33
CA ALA A 129 17.82 -11.47 -1.63
C ALA A 129 18.39 -12.13 -2.90
N LYS A 130 17.77 -13.20 -3.39
CA LYS A 130 18.14 -13.85 -4.66
C LYS A 130 17.43 -13.25 -5.88
N ILE A 131 16.39 -12.46 -5.66
CA ILE A 131 15.53 -11.86 -6.71
C ILE A 131 15.28 -10.35 -6.54
N PRO A 132 16.22 -9.56 -5.98
CA PRO A 132 15.92 -8.19 -5.56
C PRO A 132 15.64 -7.23 -6.74
N THR A 133 16.01 -7.61 -7.95
CA THR A 133 15.81 -6.82 -9.17
C THR A 133 14.62 -7.29 -10.01
N TYR A 134 13.96 -8.37 -9.60
CA TYR A 134 12.80 -8.94 -10.30
C TYR A 134 11.47 -8.54 -9.67
N ILE A 135 11.50 -7.92 -8.50
CA ILE A 135 10.32 -7.43 -7.79
C ILE A 135 10.46 -5.94 -7.46
N ASP A 136 9.35 -5.25 -7.35
CA ASP A 136 9.31 -3.81 -7.03
C ASP A 136 9.33 -3.55 -5.53
N GLY A 137 8.92 -4.51 -4.71
CA GLY A 137 8.87 -4.34 -3.27
C GLY A 137 8.27 -5.51 -2.51
N ILE A 138 8.06 -5.27 -1.22
CA ILE A 138 7.53 -6.26 -0.30
C ILE A 138 6.34 -5.70 0.48
N VAL A 139 5.37 -6.57 0.73
CA VAL A 139 4.25 -6.32 1.63
C VAL A 139 4.60 -6.93 3.00
N ILE A 140 4.56 -6.10 4.02
CA ILE A 140 4.97 -6.45 5.38
C ILE A 140 3.72 -6.53 6.24
N PRO A 141 3.31 -7.74 6.67
CA PRO A 141 2.15 -7.91 7.55
C PRO A 141 2.49 -7.53 8.99
N LYS A 142 1.47 -7.25 9.78
CA LYS A 142 1.50 -7.05 11.24
C LYS A 142 2.53 -6.01 11.68
N VAL A 143 2.56 -4.86 10.96
CA VAL A 143 3.45 -3.75 11.30
C VAL A 143 2.83 -2.94 12.44
N GLU A 144 3.36 -3.09 13.62
CA GLU A 144 2.89 -2.41 14.83
C GLU A 144 3.81 -1.29 15.31
N HIS A 145 5.08 -1.34 14.91
CA HIS A 145 6.11 -0.38 15.31
C HIS A 145 7.10 -0.08 14.17
N PRO A 146 7.72 1.10 14.17
CA PRO A 146 8.76 1.46 13.17
C PRO A 146 9.93 0.47 13.14
N TYR A 147 10.23 -0.18 14.25
CA TYR A 147 11.34 -1.13 14.33
C TYR A 147 11.14 -2.37 13.44
N HIS A 148 9.88 -2.77 13.14
CA HIS A 148 9.61 -3.86 12.20
C HIS A 148 10.18 -3.53 10.81
N LEU A 149 9.94 -2.32 10.34
CA LEU A 149 10.45 -1.83 9.05
C LEU A 149 11.98 -1.69 9.08
N HIS A 150 12.52 -1.20 10.21
CA HIS A 150 13.95 -1.05 10.39
C HIS A 150 14.67 -2.41 10.40
N TYR A 151 14.12 -3.39 11.11
CA TYR A 151 14.67 -4.75 11.15
C TYR A 151 14.74 -5.38 9.76
N ILE A 152 13.66 -5.30 8.98
CA ILE A 152 13.61 -5.80 7.61
C ILE A 152 14.63 -5.08 6.72
N THR A 153 14.77 -3.76 6.86
CA THR A 153 15.79 -3.00 6.12
C THR A 153 17.20 -3.50 6.42
N LEU A 154 17.54 -3.75 7.67
CA LEU A 154 18.84 -4.27 8.06
C LEU A 154 19.09 -5.67 7.49
N LEU A 155 18.10 -6.56 7.56
CA LEU A 155 18.20 -7.90 6.97
C LEU A 155 18.42 -7.84 5.45
N LEU A 156 17.65 -7.01 4.74
CA LEU A 156 17.83 -6.85 3.29
C LEU A 156 19.22 -6.31 2.94
N ARG A 157 19.70 -5.31 3.67
CA ARG A 157 21.06 -4.78 3.46
C ARG A 157 22.13 -5.82 3.67
N GLU A 158 22.01 -6.60 4.72
CA GLU A 158 22.93 -7.71 5.02
C GLU A 158 22.94 -8.76 3.91
N LYS A 159 21.75 -9.12 3.39
CA LYS A 159 21.57 -10.25 2.47
C LYS A 159 21.77 -9.89 0.99
N CYS A 160 21.37 -8.72 0.54
CA CYS A 160 21.49 -8.33 -0.88
C CYS A 160 22.24 -7.01 -1.14
N GLY A 161 22.77 -6.39 -0.09
CA GLY A 161 23.55 -5.16 -0.17
C GLY A 161 22.69 -3.88 -0.23
N ASP A 162 23.28 -2.75 0.13
CA ASP A 162 22.59 -1.46 0.30
C ASP A 162 21.83 -1.02 -0.95
N LYS A 163 22.41 -1.15 -2.13
CA LYS A 163 21.81 -0.72 -3.40
C LYS A 163 20.52 -1.48 -3.72
N ASN A 164 20.53 -2.79 -3.61
CA ASN A 164 19.37 -3.63 -3.89
C ASN A 164 18.29 -3.44 -2.82
N ALA A 165 18.69 -3.40 -1.54
CA ALA A 165 17.79 -3.15 -0.44
C ALA A 165 17.06 -1.80 -0.60
N ALA A 166 17.78 -0.73 -0.99
CA ALA A 166 17.21 0.61 -1.15
C ALA A 166 16.19 0.74 -2.30
N ASN A 167 16.22 -0.16 -3.28
CA ASN A 167 15.29 -0.15 -4.41
C ASN A 167 13.94 -0.81 -4.10
N LEU A 168 13.87 -1.65 -3.06
CA LEU A 168 12.64 -2.35 -2.70
C LEU A 168 11.68 -1.43 -1.93
N LYS A 169 10.47 -1.27 -2.43
CA LYS A 169 9.40 -0.51 -1.77
C LYS A 169 8.76 -1.34 -0.67
N PHE A 170 8.33 -0.69 0.41
CA PHE A 170 7.59 -1.31 1.50
C PHE A 170 6.12 -0.91 1.49
N MET A 171 5.24 -1.90 1.64
CA MET A 171 3.81 -1.73 1.86
C MET A 171 3.50 -2.30 3.25
N ALA A 172 3.17 -1.45 4.21
CA ALA A 172 2.93 -1.87 5.60
C ALA A 172 1.45 -2.18 5.83
N CYS A 173 1.14 -3.38 6.31
CA CYS A 173 -0.22 -3.73 6.71
C CYS A 173 -0.52 -3.22 8.13
N VAL A 174 -1.68 -2.59 8.26
CA VAL A 174 -2.28 -2.07 9.50
C VAL A 174 -3.38 -3.04 9.89
N GLU A 175 -3.13 -3.88 10.88
CA GLU A 175 -3.90 -5.09 11.18
C GLU A 175 -4.30 -5.24 12.65
N SER A 176 -3.90 -4.29 13.51
CA SER A 176 -4.19 -4.34 14.95
C SER A 176 -4.50 -2.95 15.51
N ALA A 177 -5.11 -2.91 16.71
CA ALA A 177 -5.36 -1.66 17.41
C ALA A 177 -4.07 -0.88 17.66
N ILE A 178 -2.99 -1.58 18.03
CA ILE A 178 -1.69 -0.94 18.29
C ILE A 178 -1.07 -0.39 17.02
N SER A 179 -1.25 -1.04 15.86
CA SER A 179 -0.78 -0.50 14.59
C SER A 179 -1.50 0.80 14.23
N VAL A 180 -2.81 0.91 14.48
CA VAL A 180 -3.58 2.15 14.26
C VAL A 180 -3.11 3.27 15.19
N ILE A 181 -2.84 2.97 16.47
CA ILE A 181 -2.33 3.95 17.45
C ILE A 181 -0.93 4.45 17.03
N ASN A 182 -0.09 3.58 16.53
CA ASN A 182 1.31 3.88 16.17
C ASN A 182 1.50 4.38 14.73
N LEU A 183 0.43 4.62 13.96
CA LEU A 183 0.50 5.02 12.55
C LEU A 183 1.44 6.21 12.32
N LYS A 184 1.41 7.22 13.21
CA LYS A 184 2.30 8.38 13.11
C LYS A 184 3.78 7.97 13.13
N ASP A 185 4.14 7.08 14.05
CA ASP A 185 5.54 6.68 14.22
C ASP A 185 5.96 5.72 13.11
N ILE A 186 5.08 4.82 12.68
CA ILE A 186 5.28 3.94 11.52
C ILE A 186 5.53 4.77 10.24
N CYS A 187 4.71 5.80 10.00
CA CYS A 187 4.88 6.67 8.84
C CYS A 187 6.13 7.55 8.94
N ASN A 188 6.53 7.96 10.13
CA ASN A 188 7.75 8.72 10.35
C ASN A 188 9.03 7.92 10.07
N TYR A 189 8.98 6.59 10.07
CA TYR A 189 10.08 5.76 9.57
C TYR A 189 10.52 6.21 8.17
N SER A 190 9.58 6.71 7.35
CA SER A 190 9.84 7.23 6.01
C SER A 190 10.55 8.58 5.96
N LEU A 191 10.62 9.33 7.06
CA LEU A 191 11.07 10.73 7.06
C LEU A 191 12.36 10.99 7.86
N GLY A 192 12.86 10.03 8.62
CA GLY A 192 13.84 10.34 9.69
C GLY A 192 15.12 9.55 9.70
N THR A 193 15.38 8.68 8.75
CA THR A 193 16.61 7.90 8.72
C THR A 193 17.54 8.37 7.61
N ASP A 194 18.86 8.25 7.80
CA ASP A 194 19.87 8.46 6.74
C ASP A 194 19.72 7.47 5.58
N THR A 195 18.75 6.59 5.69
CA THR A 195 18.31 5.65 4.67
C THR A 195 17.11 6.22 3.91
N PRO A 196 17.10 6.20 2.57
CA PRO A 196 15.90 6.53 1.82
C PRO A 196 14.73 5.70 2.35
N SER A 197 13.62 6.37 2.66
CA SER A 197 12.43 5.67 3.07
C SER A 197 11.93 4.76 1.97
N GLN A 198 11.76 3.52 2.33
CA GLN A 198 11.18 2.52 1.45
C GLN A 198 9.66 2.40 1.62
N LEU A 199 9.09 3.00 2.68
CA LEU A 199 7.65 2.95 2.92
C LEU A 199 6.90 3.76 1.84
N ASN A 200 6.03 3.09 1.11
CA ASN A 200 5.32 3.63 -0.04
C ASN A 200 3.80 3.62 0.14
N ALA A 201 3.26 2.65 0.88
CA ALA A 201 1.84 2.54 1.15
C ALA A 201 1.53 1.94 2.52
N LEU A 202 0.33 2.27 3.01
CA LEU A 202 -0.32 1.60 4.13
C LEU A 202 -1.48 0.77 3.57
N ILE A 203 -1.65 -0.45 4.05
CA ILE A 203 -2.71 -1.38 3.67
C ILE A 203 -3.57 -1.63 4.90
N PHE A 204 -4.87 -1.38 4.83
CA PHE A 204 -5.77 -1.75 5.91
C PHE A 204 -6.24 -3.20 5.75
N ALA A 205 -5.87 -4.08 6.68
CA ALA A 205 -6.26 -5.49 6.71
C ALA A 205 -7.34 -5.70 7.78
N SER A 206 -8.60 -5.61 7.35
CA SER A 206 -9.75 -5.56 8.24
C SER A 206 -10.00 -6.84 9.03
N GLU A 207 -9.70 -8.00 8.46
CA GLU A 207 -10.02 -9.28 9.11
C GLU A 207 -9.14 -9.51 10.34
N ASP A 208 -7.82 -9.26 10.20
CA ASP A 208 -6.88 -9.32 11.31
C ASP A 208 -7.17 -8.22 12.35
N TYR A 209 -7.51 -7.01 11.90
CA TYR A 209 -7.91 -5.92 12.78
C TYR A 209 -9.17 -6.27 13.60
N CYS A 210 -10.17 -6.89 12.98
CA CYS A 210 -11.37 -7.37 13.68
C CYS A 210 -11.04 -8.49 14.68
N ALA A 211 -10.14 -9.40 14.30
CA ALA A 211 -9.70 -10.48 15.18
C ALA A 211 -8.95 -9.93 16.41
N ASP A 212 -8.06 -8.95 16.21
CA ASP A 212 -7.31 -8.30 17.29
C ASP A 212 -8.20 -7.51 18.25
N THR A 213 -9.15 -6.74 17.72
CA THR A 213 -10.01 -5.84 18.50
C THR A 213 -11.27 -6.50 19.06
N GLY A 214 -11.64 -7.69 18.59
CA GLY A 214 -12.91 -8.34 18.91
C GLY A 214 -14.14 -7.71 18.21
N ILE A 215 -13.93 -6.83 17.24
CA ILE A 215 -14.99 -6.21 16.45
C ILE A 215 -15.59 -7.24 15.49
N THR A 216 -16.93 -7.26 15.38
CA THR A 216 -17.62 -8.03 14.34
C THR A 216 -17.88 -7.14 13.14
N ARG A 217 -17.26 -7.46 12.00
CA ARG A 217 -17.47 -6.73 10.75
C ARG A 217 -18.90 -6.88 10.25
N THR A 218 -19.55 -5.75 9.99
CA THR A 218 -20.89 -5.70 9.41
C THR A 218 -20.87 -5.29 7.92
N PRO A 219 -21.95 -5.51 7.17
CA PRO A 219 -22.02 -5.04 5.78
C PRO A 219 -21.90 -3.53 5.59
N SER A 220 -22.15 -2.74 6.65
CA SER A 220 -21.96 -1.28 6.64
C SER A 220 -20.53 -0.86 6.94
N ALA A 221 -19.70 -1.74 7.51
CA ALA A 221 -18.34 -1.48 7.95
C ALA A 221 -18.17 -0.17 8.77
N THR A 222 -19.24 0.31 9.42
CA THR A 222 -19.24 1.57 10.19
C THR A 222 -18.31 1.45 11.40
N GLU A 223 -18.22 0.27 12.00
CA GLU A 223 -17.33 -0.04 13.11
C GLU A 223 -15.84 0.08 12.74
N LEU A 224 -15.50 0.04 11.44
CA LEU A 224 -14.15 0.16 10.92
C LEU A 224 -13.81 1.60 10.47
N LEU A 225 -14.77 2.52 10.50
CA LEU A 225 -14.62 3.86 9.93
C LEU A 225 -13.45 4.64 10.56
N TYR A 226 -13.27 4.54 11.88
CA TYR A 226 -12.15 5.20 12.57
C TYR A 226 -10.79 4.69 12.08
N ALA A 227 -10.61 3.38 12.03
CA ALA A 227 -9.35 2.79 11.60
C ALA A 227 -9.06 3.11 10.12
N ARG A 228 -10.05 2.95 9.23
CA ARG A 228 -9.93 3.29 7.80
C ARG A 228 -9.58 4.76 7.59
N SER A 229 -10.28 5.68 8.25
CA SER A 229 -10.00 7.12 8.17
C SER A 229 -8.62 7.47 8.74
N SER A 230 -8.19 6.81 9.82
CA SER A 230 -6.85 6.99 10.40
C SER A 230 -5.76 6.58 9.42
N VAL A 231 -5.90 5.43 8.75
CA VAL A 231 -4.96 4.97 7.71
C VAL A 231 -4.84 5.98 6.59
N VAL A 232 -5.97 6.46 6.04
CA VAL A 232 -5.97 7.46 4.96
C VAL A 232 -5.28 8.75 5.39
N ASN A 233 -5.66 9.30 6.58
CA ASN A 233 -5.10 10.55 7.06
C ASN A 233 -3.58 10.48 7.25
N HIS A 234 -3.07 9.40 7.86
CA HIS A 234 -1.64 9.22 8.06
C HIS A 234 -0.90 8.98 6.75
N ALA A 235 -1.45 8.17 5.85
CA ALA A 235 -0.86 7.95 4.54
C ALA A 235 -0.72 9.28 3.77
N VAL A 236 -1.79 10.03 3.62
CA VAL A 236 -1.79 11.32 2.89
C VAL A 236 -0.87 12.34 3.54
N ALA A 237 -0.88 12.45 4.87
CA ALA A 237 -0.02 13.38 5.60
C ALA A 237 1.49 13.13 5.38
N HIS A 238 1.86 11.88 5.11
CA HIS A 238 3.25 11.48 4.88
C HIS A 238 3.58 11.19 3.40
N GLY A 239 2.67 11.54 2.47
CA GLY A 239 2.87 11.30 1.03
C GLY A 239 2.85 9.83 0.65
N LEU A 240 2.21 8.96 1.43
CA LEU A 240 2.02 7.54 1.17
C LEU A 240 0.67 7.29 0.50
N GLN A 241 0.52 6.14 -0.13
CA GLN A 241 -0.78 5.68 -0.61
C GLN A 241 -1.48 4.84 0.46
N ALA A 242 -2.81 4.89 0.49
CA ALA A 242 -3.64 4.05 1.34
C ALA A 242 -4.39 3.03 0.47
N ILE A 243 -4.29 1.75 0.82
CA ILE A 243 -4.96 0.63 0.16
C ILE A 243 -6.02 0.09 1.12
N ASP A 244 -7.26 0.03 0.66
CA ASP A 244 -8.40 -0.39 1.47
C ASP A 244 -8.49 -1.93 1.62
N MET A 245 -9.30 -2.36 2.56
CA MET A 245 -9.55 -3.74 2.95
C MET A 245 -10.04 -4.63 1.81
N VAL A 246 -9.96 -5.95 2.00
CA VAL A 246 -10.55 -6.94 1.10
C VAL A 246 -12.08 -6.93 1.18
N CYS A 247 -12.76 -7.21 0.07
CA CYS A 247 -14.16 -7.64 0.07
C CYS A 247 -14.19 -9.17 0.06
N ILE A 248 -14.59 -9.77 1.19
CA ILE A 248 -14.57 -11.24 1.37
C ILE A 248 -15.68 -11.93 0.57
N ASN A 249 -16.81 -11.25 0.37
CA ASN A 249 -17.89 -11.79 -0.46
C ASN A 249 -17.64 -11.53 -1.95
N TYR A 250 -16.66 -12.24 -2.52
CA TYR A 250 -16.23 -12.05 -3.92
C TYR A 250 -17.28 -12.39 -4.97
N LYS A 251 -18.41 -13.02 -4.59
CA LYS A 251 -19.52 -13.35 -5.48
C LYS A 251 -20.55 -12.22 -5.59
N ASP A 252 -20.62 -11.35 -4.60
CA ASP A 252 -21.56 -10.23 -4.53
C ASP A 252 -20.92 -8.97 -5.11
N GLN A 253 -21.21 -8.73 -6.38
CA GLN A 253 -20.63 -7.60 -7.12
C GLN A 253 -21.17 -6.24 -6.64
N GLU A 254 -22.43 -6.18 -6.21
CA GLU A 254 -23.04 -4.96 -5.69
C GLU A 254 -22.46 -4.57 -4.33
N ALA A 255 -22.27 -5.56 -3.44
CA ALA A 255 -21.59 -5.33 -2.17
C ALA A 255 -20.13 -4.86 -2.40
N LEU A 256 -19.40 -5.48 -3.34
CA LEU A 256 -18.05 -5.05 -3.71
C LEU A 256 -18.04 -3.62 -4.22
N LYS A 257 -18.94 -3.26 -5.15
CA LYS A 257 -19.04 -1.92 -5.73
C LYS A 257 -19.31 -0.88 -4.65
N LYS A 258 -20.28 -1.15 -3.78
CA LYS A 258 -20.62 -0.26 -2.66
C LYS A 258 -19.43 -0.04 -1.73
N GLU A 259 -18.81 -1.11 -1.27
CA GLU A 259 -17.65 -1.05 -0.36
C GLU A 259 -16.45 -0.34 -1.01
N THR A 260 -16.23 -0.55 -2.32
CA THR A 260 -15.16 0.11 -3.06
C THR A 260 -15.42 1.62 -3.17
N LEU A 261 -16.66 2.02 -3.50
CA LEU A 261 -17.03 3.45 -3.56
C LEU A 261 -16.91 4.13 -2.20
N GLU A 262 -17.26 3.47 -1.11
CA GLU A 262 -17.01 3.99 0.25
C GLU A 262 -15.53 4.25 0.48
N GLY A 263 -14.65 3.31 0.08
CA GLY A 263 -13.19 3.50 0.13
C GLY A 263 -12.72 4.70 -0.69
N VAL A 264 -13.23 4.86 -1.91
CA VAL A 264 -12.95 6.02 -2.77
C VAL A 264 -13.36 7.33 -2.07
N HIS A 265 -14.55 7.34 -1.46
CA HIS A 265 -15.07 8.53 -0.76
C HIS A 265 -14.26 8.85 0.51
N LEU A 266 -13.73 7.84 1.20
CA LEU A 266 -12.82 8.03 2.34
C LEU A 266 -11.43 8.53 1.92
N GLY A 267 -11.07 8.42 0.64
CA GLY A 267 -9.80 8.88 0.09
C GLY A 267 -8.72 7.81 -0.07
N PHE A 268 -9.08 6.54 -0.04
CA PHE A 268 -8.17 5.46 -0.41
C PHE A 268 -7.72 5.60 -1.87
N HIS A 269 -6.53 5.09 -2.17
CA HIS A 269 -5.94 5.11 -3.51
C HIS A 269 -6.20 3.81 -4.27
N GLY A 270 -6.55 2.75 -3.55
CA GLY A 270 -6.86 1.44 -4.09
C GLY A 270 -7.50 0.52 -3.06
N LYS A 271 -7.76 -0.70 -3.50
CA LYS A 271 -8.40 -1.74 -2.71
C LYS A 271 -7.74 -3.08 -2.95
N GLN A 272 -7.64 -3.87 -1.90
CA GLN A 272 -7.21 -5.26 -2.02
C GLN A 272 -8.24 -6.10 -2.76
N ALA A 273 -7.79 -6.93 -3.70
CA ALA A 273 -8.57 -7.92 -4.41
C ALA A 273 -8.02 -9.33 -4.14
N ILE A 274 -8.90 -10.31 -4.01
CA ILE A 274 -8.57 -11.72 -3.73
C ILE A 274 -9.15 -12.68 -4.78
N HIS A 275 -9.91 -12.15 -5.73
CA HIS A 275 -10.52 -12.94 -6.80
C HIS A 275 -10.55 -12.13 -8.12
N PRO A 276 -10.32 -12.77 -9.29
CA PRO A 276 -10.33 -12.09 -10.59
C PRO A 276 -11.59 -11.29 -10.90
N ASN A 277 -12.76 -11.75 -10.47
CA ASN A 277 -14.04 -11.04 -10.70
C ASN A 277 -14.12 -9.68 -10.01
N GLN A 278 -13.21 -9.36 -9.09
CA GLN A 278 -13.17 -8.08 -8.38
C GLN A 278 -12.41 -7.01 -9.15
N ILE A 279 -11.52 -7.40 -10.06
CA ILE A 279 -10.56 -6.51 -10.72
C ILE A 279 -11.25 -5.39 -11.48
N GLU A 280 -12.21 -5.73 -12.32
CA GLU A 280 -12.87 -4.76 -13.20
C GLU A 280 -13.74 -3.76 -12.42
N ILE A 281 -14.50 -4.27 -11.44
CA ILE A 281 -15.34 -3.44 -10.58
C ILE A 281 -14.50 -2.45 -9.77
N ILE A 282 -13.37 -2.90 -9.20
CA ILE A 282 -12.46 -2.01 -8.45
C ILE A 282 -11.88 -0.94 -9.38
N ASN A 283 -11.38 -1.32 -10.55
CA ASN A 283 -10.86 -0.39 -11.54
C ASN A 283 -11.89 0.70 -11.88
N ASP A 284 -13.13 0.29 -12.11
CA ASP A 284 -14.22 1.20 -12.48
C ASP A 284 -14.57 2.18 -11.37
N CYS A 285 -14.62 1.70 -10.13
CA CYS A 285 -14.93 2.56 -8.99
C CYS A 285 -13.85 3.62 -8.73
N PHE A 286 -12.57 3.30 -8.97
CA PHE A 286 -11.46 4.25 -8.81
C PHE A 286 -11.24 5.16 -10.01
N ARG A 287 -11.91 4.91 -11.13
CA ARG A 287 -11.87 5.78 -12.29
C ARG A 287 -12.80 6.99 -12.09
N PRO A 288 -12.35 8.21 -12.32
CA PRO A 288 -13.23 9.37 -12.32
C PRO A 288 -14.34 9.22 -13.39
N SER A 289 -15.57 9.60 -13.05
CA SER A 289 -16.63 9.69 -14.07
C SER A 289 -16.30 10.76 -15.10
N LEU A 290 -16.85 10.62 -16.31
CA LEU A 290 -16.67 11.59 -17.39
C LEU A 290 -17.17 12.98 -16.98
N GLU A 291 -18.30 13.06 -16.27
CA GLU A 291 -18.83 14.32 -15.72
C GLU A 291 -17.83 14.98 -14.76
N LYS A 292 -17.29 14.20 -13.81
CA LYS A 292 -16.30 14.68 -12.84
C LYS A 292 -15.02 15.15 -13.54
N PHE A 293 -14.63 14.45 -14.59
CA PHE A 293 -13.46 14.79 -15.41
C PHE A 293 -13.70 16.09 -16.19
N ARG A 294 -14.82 16.22 -16.92
CA ARG A 294 -15.20 17.44 -17.65
C ARG A 294 -15.28 18.65 -16.72
N PHE A 295 -15.86 18.49 -15.55
CA PHE A 295 -15.92 19.55 -14.54
C PHE A 295 -14.53 19.96 -14.05
N ALA A 296 -13.63 19.00 -13.83
CA ALA A 296 -12.25 19.28 -13.45
C ALA A 296 -11.47 20.02 -14.55
N SER A 297 -11.64 19.65 -15.83
CA SER A 297 -11.04 20.37 -16.96
C SER A 297 -11.50 21.81 -17.00
N LYS A 298 -12.82 22.04 -16.93
CA LYS A 298 -13.41 23.38 -16.90
C LYS A 298 -12.85 24.25 -15.77
N ILE A 299 -12.68 23.66 -14.57
CA ILE A 299 -12.08 24.38 -13.44
C ILE A 299 -10.65 24.81 -13.72
N VAL A 300 -9.83 23.96 -14.32
CA VAL A 300 -8.42 24.29 -14.58
C VAL A 300 -8.30 25.33 -15.67
N GLU A 301 -9.07 25.23 -16.75
CA GLU A 301 -9.12 26.20 -17.87
C GLU A 301 -9.56 27.58 -17.36
N GLU A 302 -10.70 27.67 -16.66
CA GLU A 302 -11.22 28.94 -16.13
C GLU A 302 -10.28 29.55 -15.08
N ASN A 303 -9.60 28.72 -14.27
CA ASN A 303 -8.63 29.22 -13.31
C ASN A 303 -7.46 29.96 -13.97
N GLU A 304 -6.96 29.52 -15.11
CA GLU A 304 -5.89 30.22 -15.84
C GLU A 304 -6.35 31.59 -16.32
N ILE A 305 -7.58 31.69 -16.81
CA ILE A 305 -8.19 32.96 -17.27
C ILE A 305 -8.35 33.92 -16.07
N HIS A 306 -8.94 33.46 -14.97
CA HIS A 306 -9.19 34.28 -13.77
C HIS A 306 -7.92 34.70 -13.05
N GLN A 307 -6.90 33.83 -12.98
CA GLN A 307 -5.60 34.21 -12.43
C GLN A 307 -4.91 35.31 -13.25
N SER A 308 -5.02 35.27 -14.58
CA SER A 308 -4.48 36.34 -15.44
C SER A 308 -5.15 37.70 -15.16
N GLN A 309 -6.39 37.70 -14.63
CA GLN A 309 -7.15 38.87 -14.24
C GLN A 309 -6.98 39.26 -12.75
N GLY A 310 -6.09 38.56 -12.01
CA GLY A 310 -5.84 38.81 -10.59
C GLY A 310 -6.95 38.34 -9.64
N LYS A 311 -7.86 37.46 -10.09
CA LYS A 311 -8.95 36.90 -9.28
C LYS A 311 -8.55 35.57 -8.67
N GLY A 312 -8.73 35.43 -7.35
CA GLY A 312 -8.40 34.21 -6.60
C GLY A 312 -9.56 33.21 -6.41
N ALA A 313 -10.80 33.65 -6.71
CA ALA A 313 -12.00 32.83 -6.70
C ALA A 313 -12.93 33.24 -7.81
N PHE A 314 -13.73 32.29 -8.34
CA PHE A 314 -14.66 32.53 -9.45
C PHE A 314 -15.82 31.55 -9.36
N GLU A 315 -16.82 31.70 -10.22
CA GLU A 315 -18.02 30.86 -10.23
C GLU A 315 -18.09 30.01 -11.50
N ILE A 316 -18.42 28.73 -11.36
CA ILE A 316 -18.76 27.81 -12.46
C ILE A 316 -20.10 27.13 -12.11
N ASP A 317 -21.09 27.24 -12.97
CA ASP A 317 -22.39 26.57 -12.87
C ASP A 317 -23.03 26.74 -11.47
N GLY A 318 -22.99 27.99 -10.92
CA GLY A 318 -23.52 28.32 -9.61
C GLY A 318 -22.67 27.84 -8.41
N LYS A 319 -21.50 27.30 -8.64
CA LYS A 319 -20.59 26.84 -7.58
C LYS A 319 -19.37 27.77 -7.47
N MET A 320 -19.06 28.20 -6.26
CA MET A 320 -17.82 28.95 -6.01
C MET A 320 -16.62 28.04 -6.11
N ILE A 321 -15.66 28.44 -6.92
CA ILE A 321 -14.39 27.73 -7.16
C ILE A 321 -13.26 28.55 -6.53
N ASP A 322 -12.51 27.91 -5.66
CA ASP A 322 -11.33 28.45 -4.98
C ASP A 322 -10.10 27.55 -5.16
N MET A 323 -8.95 27.92 -4.59
CA MET A 323 -7.71 27.15 -4.74
C MET A 323 -7.78 25.69 -4.28
N PRO A 324 -8.51 25.32 -3.20
CA PRO A 324 -8.80 23.92 -2.88
C PRO A 324 -9.48 23.15 -4.02
N MET A 325 -10.49 23.75 -4.66
CA MET A 325 -11.17 23.13 -5.81
C MET A 325 -10.26 23.00 -7.04
N VAL A 326 -9.39 23.98 -7.30
CA VAL A 326 -8.40 23.92 -8.38
C VAL A 326 -7.38 22.79 -8.12
N LYS A 327 -6.92 22.63 -6.87
CA LYS A 327 -6.04 21.53 -6.51
C LYS A 327 -6.73 20.17 -6.70
N TRP A 328 -7.99 20.06 -6.30
CA TRP A 328 -8.79 18.87 -6.52
C TRP A 328 -8.94 18.56 -8.02
N ALA A 329 -9.26 19.56 -8.84
CA ALA A 329 -9.40 19.39 -10.28
C ALA A 329 -8.10 18.88 -10.93
N LYS A 330 -6.96 19.48 -10.61
CA LYS A 330 -5.64 19.02 -11.07
C LYS A 330 -5.36 17.57 -10.66
N LYS A 331 -5.82 17.18 -9.45
CA LYS A 331 -5.74 15.80 -8.98
C LYS A 331 -6.56 14.85 -9.86
N VAL A 332 -7.79 15.19 -10.17
CA VAL A 332 -8.67 14.38 -11.03
C VAL A 332 -8.05 14.20 -12.42
N LEU A 333 -7.54 15.28 -13.01
CA LEU A 333 -6.94 15.24 -14.34
C LEU A 333 -5.62 14.44 -14.38
N SER A 334 -4.84 14.43 -13.31
CA SER A 334 -3.60 13.64 -13.28
C SER A 334 -3.82 12.13 -13.40
N ILE A 335 -5.02 11.66 -13.07
CA ILE A 335 -5.40 10.23 -13.21
C ILE A 335 -5.62 9.85 -14.67
N GLU A 336 -6.06 10.80 -15.51
CA GLU A 336 -6.32 10.56 -16.94
C GLU A 336 -5.07 10.14 -17.73
N THR A 337 -3.92 10.67 -17.37
CA THR A 337 -2.64 10.32 -18.02
C THR A 337 -2.41 8.80 -18.05
N PHE A 338 -3.02 8.09 -17.12
CA PHE A 338 -2.94 6.64 -17.01
C PHE A 338 -4.18 5.91 -17.55
N TYR A 339 -5.37 6.56 -17.54
CA TYR A 339 -6.63 5.94 -17.96
C TYR A 339 -7.57 6.99 -18.55
N PRO A 340 -7.88 6.93 -19.86
CA PRO A 340 -8.88 7.80 -20.45
C PRO A 340 -10.24 7.59 -19.75
N PRO A 341 -11.06 8.66 -19.61
CA PRO A 341 -12.41 8.55 -19.09
C PRO A 341 -13.21 7.55 -19.91
N ARG A 342 -14.16 6.84 -19.29
CA ARG A 342 -15.11 6.02 -20.06
C ARG A 342 -15.94 6.94 -20.95
N GLU A 343 -16.04 6.58 -22.23
CA GLU A 343 -17.16 7.04 -23.05
C GLU A 343 -18.43 6.47 -22.40
N GLU A 344 -19.42 7.33 -22.15
CA GLU A 344 -20.72 6.86 -21.71
C GLU A 344 -21.25 5.90 -22.77
N GLU A 345 -21.47 4.63 -22.41
CA GLU A 345 -22.33 3.78 -23.20
C GLU A 345 -23.70 4.47 -23.18
N GLU A 346 -24.11 5.05 -24.33
CA GLU A 346 -25.47 5.54 -24.50
C GLU A 346 -26.39 4.35 -24.19
N ASP A 347 -27.13 4.45 -23.08
CA ASP A 347 -28.21 3.52 -22.76
C ASP A 347 -29.19 3.51 -23.94
N GLN A 348 -29.09 2.46 -24.77
CA GLN A 348 -30.05 2.15 -25.82
C GLN A 348 -31.25 1.40 -25.25
#